data_3d6b28a19e4956a948516c2aa6609144
#
_entry.id   3d6b28a19e4956a948516c2aa6609144
#
_cell.length_a   1.000
_cell.length_b   1.000
_cell.length_c   1.000
_cell.angle_alpha   90.00
_cell.angle_beta   90.00
_cell.angle_gamma   90.00
#
_symmetry.space_group_name_H-M   'P 1'
#
loop_
_entity.id
_entity.type
_entity.pdbx_description
1 polymer ?
#
loop_
_entity_poly.entity_id
_entity_poly.type
_entity_poly.pdbx_seq_one_letter_code
_entity_poly.pdbx_strand_id
1 'polypeptide(L)'
;MSLQDKGNGSSSDPLSLRSESVGERETLHEKAFRRMISVERKRTERSRNPFLLMLLETGGYHASENNGNVLAKGLSALRAATRETDVLGWYKEYTSAGVMFTELVIDDKNSILSTVLARVSNTLQDILTFEQFNQITISFHFFPDKWDDDTTQRPSNPTLYPDLSEREKATRPLSVTKRAMDILGSALLLVVAAPVFLLIALAIKLSSQGPVLFRQRRIGQYGKPFTFLKFRSMYVDNDAGVHRKYVTQLIAGQAQRNPSNGNGDGVYKLTNDARITRVGSFLRRSSLDELPQFLNVLKGEMSLVGPRPPIPYELAAYQIWHRRRVLEVKPGITGLWQVNGRSRIKFDEMVRLDLRYAETWSPWLDIEILLRTPRAVLEGQGAH
;
A
#
# COMPACT_ATOMS: atom_id res chain seq x y z
N MET A 1 28.72 -21.48 77.44
CA MET A 1 28.67 -20.05 77.05
C MET A 1 27.94 -19.99 75.73
N SER A 2 26.68 -20.02 75.80
CA SER A 2 25.68 -18.95 75.62
C SER A 2 25.94 -18.11 74.34
N LEU A 3 25.06 -18.27 73.39
CA LEU A 3 24.11 -17.24 72.97
C LEU A 3 23.19 -17.76 71.86
N GLN A 4 21.94 -17.62 72.14
CA GLN A 4 20.80 -17.70 71.20
C GLN A 4 20.91 -16.65 70.09
N ASP A 5 20.45 -17.00 68.92
CA ASP A 5 19.74 -15.98 68.17
C ASP A 5 18.58 -16.56 67.38
N LYS A 6 17.55 -15.79 67.31
CA LYS A 6 16.20 -16.10 66.90
C LYS A 6 16.06 -16.07 65.38
N GLY A 7 15.46 -17.09 64.84
CA GLY A 7 14.96 -17.10 63.50
C GLY A 7 13.76 -16.17 63.32
N ASN A 8 13.70 -15.51 62.15
CA ASN A 8 12.49 -14.91 61.68
C ASN A 8 12.22 -15.50 60.29
N GLY A 9 11.30 -16.44 60.27
CA GLY A 9 10.79 -17.02 59.05
C GLY A 9 9.85 -16.03 58.36
N SER A 10 10.25 -15.52 57.21
CA SER A 10 9.33 -14.95 56.28
C SER A 10 8.93 -16.04 55.26
N SER A 11 7.73 -16.55 55.48
CA SER A 11 7.02 -17.38 54.50
C SER A 11 6.76 -16.53 53.24
N SER A 12 7.50 -16.77 52.19
CA SER A 12 7.14 -16.37 50.84
C SER A 12 5.95 -17.22 50.41
N ASP A 13 4.80 -16.63 50.36
CA ASP A 13 3.61 -17.20 49.69
C ASP A 13 3.97 -17.58 48.26
N PRO A 14 3.67 -18.80 47.82
CA PRO A 14 3.75 -19.10 46.41
C PRO A 14 2.68 -18.30 45.69
N LEU A 15 3.13 -17.57 44.67
CA LEU A 15 2.29 -16.91 43.65
C LEU A 15 1.03 -17.73 43.43
N SER A 16 -0.10 -17.24 43.90
CA SER A 16 -1.40 -17.69 43.49
C SER A 16 -1.53 -17.40 42.02
N LEU A 17 -1.22 -18.37 41.18
CA LEU A 17 -1.70 -18.43 39.82
C LEU A 17 -3.23 -18.39 39.95
N ARG A 18 -3.81 -17.19 39.81
CA ARG A 18 -5.23 -17.05 39.54
C ARG A 18 -5.49 -17.99 38.38
N SER A 19 -6.30 -19.00 38.61
CA SER A 19 -6.90 -19.80 37.56
C SER A 19 -7.73 -18.84 36.72
N GLU A 20 -7.11 -18.32 35.64
CA GLU A 20 -7.87 -17.69 34.57
C GLU A 20 -8.82 -18.76 34.05
N SER A 21 -10.11 -18.46 34.17
CA SER A 21 -11.18 -19.28 33.67
C SER A 21 -10.93 -19.63 32.21
N VAL A 22 -10.55 -20.85 31.98
CA VAL A 22 -10.45 -21.45 30.63
C VAL A 22 -11.86 -21.36 30.04
N GLY A 23 -12.07 -20.44 29.06
CA GLY A 23 -13.26 -20.55 28.23
C GLY A 23 -13.99 -19.27 27.81
N GLU A 24 -13.70 -18.09 28.33
CA GLU A 24 -14.35 -16.89 27.83
C GLU A 24 -13.50 -16.21 26.76
N ARG A 25 -13.92 -16.28 25.51
CA ARG A 25 -13.38 -15.47 24.40
C ARG A 25 -13.51 -13.99 24.76
N GLU A 26 -12.41 -13.33 24.96
CA GLU A 26 -12.38 -11.91 25.26
C GLU A 26 -12.68 -11.07 24.00
N THR A 27 -13.59 -10.11 24.11
CA THR A 27 -13.80 -9.10 23.08
C THR A 27 -12.61 -8.15 23.07
N LEU A 28 -11.87 -8.09 21.97
CA LEU A 28 -10.66 -7.28 21.88
C LEU A 28 -10.99 -5.78 21.90
N HIS A 29 -10.20 -5.01 22.63
CA HIS A 29 -10.22 -3.55 22.58
C HIS A 29 -9.74 -3.04 21.20
N GLU A 30 -10.08 -1.80 20.85
CA GLU A 30 -9.81 -1.19 19.54
C GLU A 30 -8.39 -1.41 19.05
N LYS A 31 -7.38 -1.10 19.87
CA LYS A 31 -5.96 -1.27 19.46
C LYS A 31 -5.61 -2.73 19.19
N ALA A 32 -6.07 -3.65 20.02
CA ALA A 32 -5.79 -5.07 19.87
C ALA A 32 -6.48 -5.64 18.63
N PHE A 33 -7.75 -5.29 18.40
CA PHE A 33 -8.51 -5.74 17.24
C PHE A 33 -7.92 -5.21 15.92
N ARG A 34 -7.61 -3.92 15.84
CA ARG A 34 -6.93 -3.32 14.66
C ARG A 34 -5.56 -3.94 14.39
N ARG A 35 -4.80 -4.23 15.46
CA ARG A 35 -3.55 -4.97 15.34
C ARG A 35 -3.76 -6.36 14.77
N MET A 36 -4.81 -7.06 15.22
CA MET A 36 -5.13 -8.41 14.74
C MET A 36 -5.50 -8.39 13.25
N ILE A 37 -6.29 -7.41 12.78
CA ILE A 37 -6.56 -7.21 11.34
C ILE A 37 -5.25 -7.07 10.57
N SER A 38 -4.31 -6.27 11.06
CA SER A 38 -3.00 -6.07 10.41
C SER A 38 -2.15 -7.35 10.40
N VAL A 39 -2.22 -8.17 11.46
CA VAL A 39 -1.52 -9.46 11.54
C VAL A 39 -2.13 -10.46 10.56
N GLU A 40 -3.46 -10.57 10.53
CA GLU A 40 -4.15 -11.51 9.64
C GLU A 40 -3.96 -11.13 8.17
N ARG A 41 -3.98 -9.84 7.84
CA ARG A 41 -3.62 -9.37 6.51
C ARG A 41 -2.22 -9.83 6.10
N LYS A 42 -1.20 -9.65 6.96
CA LYS A 42 0.17 -10.11 6.70
C LYS A 42 0.27 -11.65 6.61
N ARG A 43 -0.59 -12.36 7.34
CA ARG A 43 -0.70 -13.82 7.24
C ARG A 43 -1.28 -14.23 5.89
N THR A 44 -2.37 -13.61 5.45
CA THR A 44 -2.98 -13.81 4.12
C THR A 44 -2.02 -13.47 2.98
N GLU A 45 -1.21 -12.42 3.11
CA GLU A 45 -0.18 -12.09 2.12
C GLU A 45 0.81 -13.25 1.86
N ARG A 46 1.03 -14.12 2.86
CA ARG A 46 1.92 -15.29 2.77
C ARG A 46 1.18 -16.57 2.41
N SER A 47 0.09 -16.86 3.13
CA SER A 47 -0.66 -18.12 3.01
C SER A 47 -1.62 -18.13 1.82
N ARG A 48 -2.01 -16.95 1.34
CA ARG A 48 -3.09 -16.72 0.36
C ARG A 48 -4.48 -17.12 0.86
N ASN A 49 -4.61 -17.50 2.12
CA ASN A 49 -5.90 -17.79 2.73
C ASN A 49 -6.62 -16.48 3.04
N PRO A 50 -7.77 -16.21 2.43
CA PRO A 50 -8.48 -14.95 2.61
C PRO A 50 -9.16 -14.90 3.97
N PHE A 51 -9.49 -13.67 4.40
CA PHE A 51 -10.38 -13.42 5.53
C PHE A 51 -11.46 -12.42 5.18
N LEU A 52 -12.53 -12.42 5.96
CA LEU A 52 -13.66 -11.48 5.86
C LEU A 52 -13.74 -10.68 7.14
N LEU A 53 -13.69 -9.36 7.03
CA LEU A 53 -13.98 -8.45 8.12
C LEU A 53 -15.42 -7.95 7.97
N MET A 54 -16.24 -8.22 8.96
CA MET A 54 -17.58 -7.66 9.11
C MET A 54 -17.53 -6.56 10.17
N LEU A 55 -18.11 -5.41 9.85
CA LEU A 55 -18.29 -4.32 10.80
C LEU A 55 -19.77 -4.06 11.04
N LEU A 56 -20.09 -3.80 12.29
CA LEU A 56 -21.38 -3.35 12.79
C LEU A 56 -21.22 -1.90 13.23
N GLU A 57 -21.95 -0.99 12.61
CA GLU A 57 -21.89 0.43 12.90
C GLU A 57 -23.29 0.92 13.28
N THR A 58 -23.36 1.76 14.31
CA THR A 58 -24.63 2.44 14.66
C THR A 58 -24.74 3.77 13.95
N GLY A 59 -25.87 4.03 13.30
CA GLY A 59 -26.14 5.27 12.59
C GLY A 59 -26.24 6.47 13.55
N GLY A 60 -25.16 7.21 13.73
CA GLY A 60 -25.12 8.45 14.51
C GLY A 60 -23.70 9.05 14.52
N TYR A 61 -23.60 10.35 14.26
CA TYR A 61 -22.31 11.08 14.25
C TYR A 61 -21.69 11.23 15.65
N HIS A 62 -22.42 10.88 16.71
CA HIS A 62 -21.95 10.98 18.10
C HIS A 62 -21.93 9.61 18.77
N ALA A 63 -20.79 9.28 19.38
CA ALA A 63 -20.69 8.16 20.32
C ALA A 63 -21.61 8.44 21.51
N SER A 64 -22.75 7.77 21.58
CA SER A 64 -23.61 7.77 22.78
C SER A 64 -23.39 6.46 23.53
N GLU A 65 -23.40 6.51 24.84
CA GLU A 65 -23.29 5.30 25.69
C GLU A 65 -24.36 4.25 25.32
N ASN A 66 -25.51 4.72 24.86
CA ASN A 66 -26.61 3.84 24.43
C ASN A 66 -26.23 3.04 23.16
N ASN A 67 -25.53 3.67 22.18
CA ASN A 67 -25.04 3.01 20.97
C ASN A 67 -23.96 1.98 21.29
N GLY A 68 -23.05 2.31 22.20
CA GLY A 68 -22.03 1.39 22.71
C GLY A 68 -22.61 0.15 23.35
N ASN A 69 -23.68 0.30 24.16
CA ASN A 69 -24.37 -0.82 24.78
C ASN A 69 -25.08 -1.73 23.78
N VAL A 70 -25.68 -1.18 22.71
CA VAL A 70 -26.31 -1.98 21.64
C VAL A 70 -25.25 -2.81 20.92
N LEU A 71 -24.12 -2.21 20.56
CA LEU A 71 -23.01 -2.93 19.88
C LEU A 71 -22.36 -3.97 20.81
N ALA A 72 -22.21 -3.67 22.10
CA ALA A 72 -21.68 -4.63 23.07
C ALA A 72 -22.58 -5.85 23.22
N LYS A 73 -23.93 -5.66 23.30
CA LYS A 73 -24.89 -6.76 23.27
C LYS A 73 -24.78 -7.57 21.98
N GLY A 74 -24.68 -6.89 20.82
CA GLY A 74 -24.47 -7.54 19.52
C GLY A 74 -23.20 -8.38 19.48
N LEU A 75 -22.07 -7.85 19.95
CA LEU A 75 -20.80 -8.61 20.03
C LEU A 75 -20.91 -9.83 20.95
N SER A 76 -21.57 -9.68 22.11
CA SER A 76 -21.79 -10.79 23.03
C SER A 76 -22.61 -11.91 22.38
N ALA A 77 -23.66 -11.53 21.64
CA ALA A 77 -24.48 -12.48 20.88
C ALA A 77 -23.68 -13.21 19.80
N LEU A 78 -22.91 -12.48 19.01
CA LEU A 78 -22.11 -13.02 17.94
C LEU A 78 -20.97 -13.93 18.43
N ARG A 79 -20.52 -13.78 19.68
CA ARG A 79 -19.54 -14.65 20.30
C ARG A 79 -19.99 -16.13 20.27
N ALA A 80 -21.25 -16.39 20.57
CA ALA A 80 -21.80 -17.75 20.54
C ALA A 80 -22.04 -18.27 19.11
N ALA A 81 -22.23 -17.37 18.15
CA ALA A 81 -22.56 -17.72 16.76
C ALA A 81 -21.33 -17.81 15.84
N THR A 82 -20.12 -17.51 16.33
CA THR A 82 -18.87 -17.52 15.56
C THR A 82 -17.95 -18.66 15.99
N ARG A 83 -17.00 -19.04 15.11
CA ARG A 83 -16.02 -20.11 15.39
C ARG A 83 -14.97 -19.62 16.39
N GLU A 84 -14.27 -20.55 17.04
CA GLU A 84 -13.15 -20.20 17.93
C GLU A 84 -12.01 -19.46 17.25
N THR A 85 -11.79 -19.72 15.98
CA THR A 85 -10.78 -19.05 15.15
C THR A 85 -11.18 -17.64 14.73
N ASP A 86 -12.46 -17.29 14.81
CA ASP A 86 -12.94 -15.95 14.46
C ASP A 86 -12.63 -14.97 15.58
N VAL A 87 -12.25 -13.75 15.25
CA VAL A 87 -11.82 -12.72 16.20
C VAL A 87 -12.88 -11.63 16.30
N LEU A 88 -13.32 -11.33 17.55
CA LEU A 88 -14.28 -10.30 17.83
C LEU A 88 -13.61 -9.13 18.56
N GLY A 89 -14.03 -7.90 18.24
CA GLY A 89 -13.48 -6.73 18.92
C GLY A 89 -14.09 -5.42 18.46
N TRP A 90 -13.62 -4.35 19.07
CA TRP A 90 -13.97 -2.99 18.70
C TRP A 90 -13.07 -2.51 17.56
N TYR A 91 -13.67 -2.17 16.42
CA TYR A 91 -12.94 -1.49 15.35
C TYR A 91 -12.72 0.00 15.71
N LYS A 92 -13.75 0.59 16.33
CA LYS A 92 -13.69 1.90 16.97
C LYS A 92 -14.62 1.84 18.20
N GLU A 93 -14.03 2.08 19.38
CA GLU A 93 -14.77 1.94 20.64
C GLU A 93 -16.10 2.70 20.62
N TYR A 94 -17.13 2.05 21.08
CA TYR A 94 -18.52 2.53 21.19
C TYR A 94 -19.22 2.91 19.87
N THR A 95 -18.54 2.87 18.72
CA THR A 95 -19.13 3.31 17.45
C THR A 95 -19.10 2.26 16.34
N SER A 96 -18.12 1.36 16.35
CA SER A 96 -17.98 0.30 15.35
C SER A 96 -17.42 -0.96 16.00
N ALA A 97 -18.18 -2.04 15.96
CA ALA A 97 -17.79 -3.36 16.42
C ALA A 97 -17.46 -4.25 15.21
N GLY A 98 -16.59 -5.23 15.36
CA GLY A 98 -16.17 -6.07 14.26
C GLY A 98 -16.03 -7.54 14.59
N VAL A 99 -16.25 -8.36 13.56
CA VAL A 99 -15.92 -9.79 13.55
C VAL A 99 -15.02 -10.06 12.35
N MET A 100 -13.90 -10.68 12.62
CA MET A 100 -12.97 -11.13 11.57
C MET A 100 -13.10 -12.64 11.44
N PHE A 101 -13.63 -13.09 10.30
CA PHE A 101 -13.76 -14.50 9.94
C PHE A 101 -12.49 -14.93 9.23
N THR A 102 -11.80 -15.92 9.80
CA THR A 102 -10.52 -16.43 9.29
C THR A 102 -10.69 -17.78 8.60
N GLU A 103 -9.67 -18.24 7.89
CA GLU A 103 -9.62 -19.57 7.25
C GLU A 103 -10.82 -19.84 6.34
N LEU A 104 -11.18 -18.88 5.51
CA LEU A 104 -12.27 -19.04 4.55
C LEU A 104 -11.83 -19.88 3.35
N VAL A 105 -12.56 -20.95 3.06
CA VAL A 105 -12.44 -21.68 1.79
C VAL A 105 -13.34 -20.97 0.79
N ILE A 106 -12.75 -20.33 -0.20
CA ILE A 106 -13.53 -19.56 -1.19
C ILE A 106 -13.79 -20.43 -2.41
N ASP A 107 -14.96 -21.07 -2.46
CA ASP A 107 -15.54 -21.58 -3.69
C ASP A 107 -16.44 -20.52 -4.33
N ASP A 108 -17.24 -19.80 -3.53
CA ASP A 108 -18.06 -18.67 -3.97
C ASP A 108 -18.20 -17.60 -2.87
N LYS A 109 -17.76 -16.36 -3.17
CA LYS A 109 -17.85 -15.21 -2.24
C LYS A 109 -19.29 -14.86 -1.87
N ASN A 110 -20.22 -14.97 -2.82
CA ASN A 110 -21.61 -14.62 -2.59
C ASN A 110 -22.30 -15.63 -1.66
N SER A 111 -21.96 -16.91 -1.79
CA SER A 111 -22.46 -17.95 -0.89
C SER A 111 -21.96 -17.75 0.55
N ILE A 112 -20.69 -17.38 0.73
CA ILE A 112 -20.14 -17.06 2.06
C ILE A 112 -20.85 -15.86 2.66
N LEU A 113 -21.01 -14.77 1.88
CA LEU A 113 -21.69 -13.56 2.35
C LEU A 113 -23.12 -13.82 2.77
N SER A 114 -23.90 -14.55 1.94
CA SER A 114 -25.28 -14.87 2.26
C SER A 114 -25.41 -15.73 3.53
N THR A 115 -24.52 -16.72 3.68
CA THR A 115 -24.50 -17.59 4.87
C THR A 115 -24.12 -16.83 6.13
N VAL A 116 -23.08 -16.00 6.08
CA VAL A 116 -22.66 -15.19 7.22
C VAL A 116 -23.72 -14.16 7.57
N LEU A 117 -24.27 -13.47 6.57
CA LEU A 117 -25.31 -12.46 6.78
C LEU A 117 -26.57 -13.05 7.41
N ALA A 118 -27.04 -14.19 6.90
CA ALA A 118 -28.22 -14.85 7.46
C ALA A 118 -28.00 -15.26 8.93
N ARG A 119 -26.85 -15.89 9.23
CA ARG A 119 -26.51 -16.29 10.60
C ARG A 119 -26.43 -15.09 11.53
N VAL A 120 -25.69 -14.04 11.15
CA VAL A 120 -25.50 -12.83 11.93
C VAL A 120 -26.82 -12.10 12.14
N SER A 121 -27.64 -11.94 11.09
CA SER A 121 -28.93 -11.25 11.19
C SER A 121 -29.88 -11.96 12.13
N ASN A 122 -29.99 -13.29 12.03
CA ASN A 122 -30.83 -14.07 12.93
C ASN A 122 -30.38 -13.93 14.39
N THR A 123 -29.07 -14.09 14.63
CA THR A 123 -28.51 -13.94 15.99
C THR A 123 -28.72 -12.55 16.58
N LEU A 124 -28.61 -11.49 15.79
CA LEU A 124 -28.85 -10.13 16.26
C LEU A 124 -30.33 -9.84 16.47
N GLN A 125 -31.22 -10.37 15.63
CA GLN A 125 -32.67 -10.21 15.79
C GLN A 125 -33.23 -10.92 17.04
N ASP A 126 -32.58 -12.02 17.45
CA ASP A 126 -33.00 -12.76 18.67
C ASP A 126 -32.71 -11.98 19.97
N ILE A 127 -31.77 -11.05 19.95
CA ILE A 127 -31.28 -10.37 21.18
C ILE A 127 -31.55 -8.87 21.17
N LEU A 128 -31.62 -8.25 19.99
CA LEU A 128 -31.85 -6.82 19.85
C LEU A 128 -33.35 -6.54 19.59
N THR A 129 -33.86 -5.42 20.08
CA THR A 129 -35.18 -4.96 19.68
C THR A 129 -35.18 -4.56 18.20
N PHE A 130 -36.35 -4.57 17.56
CA PHE A 130 -36.49 -4.17 16.15
C PHE A 130 -35.92 -2.77 15.88
N GLU A 131 -36.11 -1.82 16.81
CA GLU A 131 -35.58 -0.46 16.72
C GLU A 131 -34.05 -0.45 16.79
N GLN A 132 -33.44 -1.24 17.69
CA GLN A 132 -32.01 -1.37 17.86
C GLN A 132 -31.36 -2.02 16.61
N PHE A 133 -31.99 -3.07 16.08
CA PHE A 133 -31.50 -3.75 14.87
C PHE A 133 -31.50 -2.83 13.67
N ASN A 134 -32.54 -2.03 13.46
CA ASN A 134 -32.64 -1.08 12.35
C ASN A 134 -31.63 0.08 12.43
N GLN A 135 -31.04 0.35 13.59
CA GLN A 135 -29.99 1.34 13.77
C GLN A 135 -28.60 0.81 13.40
N ILE A 136 -28.45 -0.52 13.19
CA ILE A 136 -27.17 -1.13 12.88
C ILE A 136 -26.99 -1.24 11.38
N THR A 137 -25.91 -0.71 10.90
CA THR A 137 -25.43 -0.93 9.52
C THR A 137 -24.36 -2.01 9.52
N ILE A 138 -24.53 -3.04 8.69
CA ILE A 138 -23.59 -4.13 8.55
C ILE A 138 -22.80 -3.93 7.25
N SER A 139 -21.47 -3.91 7.33
CA SER A 139 -20.60 -3.85 6.17
C SER A 139 -19.62 -5.02 6.15
N PHE A 140 -19.26 -5.47 4.93
CA PHE A 140 -18.39 -6.61 4.71
C PHE A 140 -17.19 -6.22 3.87
N HIS A 141 -15.99 -6.61 4.30
CA HIS A 141 -14.73 -6.28 3.66
C HIS A 141 -13.90 -7.54 3.50
N PHE A 142 -13.77 -8.04 2.26
CA PHE A 142 -12.92 -9.18 1.94
C PHE A 142 -11.46 -8.75 1.79
N PHE A 143 -10.56 -9.53 2.33
CA PHE A 143 -9.15 -9.44 2.03
C PHE A 143 -8.64 -10.77 1.43
N PRO A 144 -7.89 -10.76 0.32
CA PRO A 144 -7.45 -9.57 -0.41
C PRO A 144 -8.60 -8.87 -1.13
N ASP A 145 -8.57 -7.52 -1.01
CA ASP A 145 -9.48 -6.68 -1.77
C ASP A 145 -9.19 -6.81 -3.27
N LYS A 146 -10.23 -6.85 -4.07
CA LYS A 146 -10.08 -6.80 -5.53
C LYS A 146 -9.70 -5.36 -5.91
N TRP A 147 -8.52 -5.22 -6.45
CA TRP A 147 -8.11 -4.04 -7.18
C TRP A 147 -8.51 -4.25 -8.63
N ASP A 148 -9.80 -4.09 -8.91
CA ASP A 148 -10.35 -4.44 -10.21
C ASP A 148 -9.80 -3.56 -11.32
N ASP A 149 -9.47 -4.25 -12.42
CA ASP A 149 -9.23 -3.69 -13.73
C ASP A 149 -10.40 -2.76 -14.14
N ASP A 150 -10.04 -1.54 -14.53
CA ASP A 150 -10.72 -0.60 -15.41
C ASP A 150 -12.10 -0.02 -15.05
N THR A 151 -12.94 -0.59 -14.20
CA THR A 151 -14.32 -0.09 -14.07
C THR A 151 -14.68 0.57 -12.75
N THR A 152 -13.90 0.35 -11.69
CA THR A 152 -14.16 1.01 -10.41
C THR A 152 -12.93 1.76 -9.91
N GLN A 153 -12.99 3.08 -10.00
CA GLN A 153 -12.01 4.03 -9.41
C GLN A 153 -12.00 3.96 -7.87
N ARG A 154 -12.15 2.79 -7.29
CA ARG A 154 -12.18 2.65 -5.83
C ARG A 154 -10.76 2.52 -5.31
N PRO A 155 -10.33 3.41 -4.40
CA PRO A 155 -9.09 3.22 -3.66
C PRO A 155 -9.18 1.93 -2.83
N SER A 156 -8.02 1.37 -2.46
CA SER A 156 -7.96 0.30 -1.47
C SER A 156 -8.84 0.64 -0.26
N ASN A 157 -9.59 -0.34 0.21
CA ASN A 157 -10.50 -0.12 1.33
C ASN A 157 -9.71 0.22 2.62
N PRO A 158 -9.73 1.47 3.11
CA PRO A 158 -8.92 1.88 4.26
C PRO A 158 -9.24 1.11 5.55
N THR A 159 -10.43 0.52 5.62
CA THR A 159 -10.89 -0.29 6.75
C THR A 159 -10.02 -1.53 6.97
N LEU A 160 -9.50 -2.11 5.89
CA LEU A 160 -8.61 -3.27 5.95
C LEU A 160 -7.16 -2.91 6.32
N TYR A 161 -6.83 -1.62 6.40
CA TYR A 161 -5.47 -1.13 6.63
C TYR A 161 -5.41 -0.16 7.82
N PRO A 162 -5.84 -0.57 9.03
CA PRO A 162 -5.88 0.32 10.19
C PRO A 162 -4.48 0.82 10.60
N ASP A 163 -3.45 0.02 10.42
CA ASP A 163 -2.05 0.37 10.69
C ASP A 163 -1.54 1.52 9.80
N LEU A 164 -1.99 1.60 8.55
CA LEU A 164 -1.63 2.71 7.66
C LEU A 164 -2.27 4.02 8.11
N SER A 165 -3.53 3.97 8.55
CA SER A 165 -4.24 5.16 9.03
C SER A 165 -3.66 5.72 10.34
N GLU A 166 -3.22 4.84 11.24
CA GLU A 166 -2.54 5.23 12.49
C GLU A 166 -1.17 5.84 12.21
N ARG A 167 -0.42 5.23 11.28
CA ARG A 167 0.88 5.73 10.86
C ARG A 167 0.77 7.09 10.18
N GLU A 168 -0.23 7.29 9.32
CA GLU A 168 -0.48 8.57 8.65
C GLU A 168 -0.75 9.68 9.68
N LYS A 169 -1.54 9.39 10.72
CA LYS A 169 -1.79 10.34 11.83
C LYS A 169 -0.50 10.68 12.58
N ALA A 170 0.30 9.67 12.92
CA ALA A 170 1.55 9.84 13.66
C ALA A 170 2.60 10.63 12.86
N THR A 171 2.64 10.46 11.54
CA THR A 171 3.62 11.12 10.66
C THR A 171 3.12 12.43 10.04
N ARG A 172 1.92 12.89 10.40
CA ARG A 172 1.28 14.08 9.80
C ARG A 172 2.17 15.33 9.76
N PRO A 173 2.89 15.76 10.84
CA PRO A 173 3.76 16.92 10.77
C PRO A 173 4.91 16.72 9.78
N LEU A 174 5.49 15.53 9.73
CA LEU A 174 6.54 15.18 8.78
C LEU A 174 6.03 15.14 7.33
N SER A 175 4.77 14.77 7.12
CA SER A 175 4.15 14.77 5.78
C SER A 175 3.97 16.19 5.22
N VAL A 176 3.74 17.18 6.08
CA VAL A 176 3.71 18.60 5.69
C VAL A 176 5.11 19.06 5.25
N THR A 177 6.16 18.70 5.99
CA THR A 177 7.54 18.99 5.61
C THR A 177 7.89 18.35 4.27
N LYS A 178 7.54 17.08 4.07
CA LYS A 178 7.72 16.40 2.78
C LYS A 178 7.01 17.14 1.65
N ARG A 179 5.76 17.53 1.88
CA ARG A 179 4.98 18.26 0.87
C ARG A 179 5.59 19.62 0.53
N ALA A 180 6.10 20.35 1.53
CA ALA A 180 6.80 21.61 1.30
C ALA A 180 8.05 21.39 0.45
N MET A 181 8.89 20.39 0.77
CA MET A 181 10.06 20.01 -0.02
C MET A 181 9.66 19.64 -1.47
N ASP A 182 8.60 18.86 -1.66
CA ASP A 182 8.09 18.49 -2.97
C ASP A 182 7.68 19.71 -3.80
N ILE A 183 6.94 20.64 -3.21
CA ILE A 183 6.47 21.86 -3.91
C ILE A 183 7.65 22.77 -4.24
N LEU A 184 8.48 23.12 -3.26
CA LEU A 184 9.59 24.04 -3.44
C LEU A 184 10.63 23.49 -4.41
N GLY A 185 11.02 22.21 -4.26
CA GLY A 185 11.96 21.55 -5.15
C GLY A 185 11.44 21.44 -6.58
N SER A 186 10.16 21.04 -6.76
CA SER A 186 9.58 20.94 -8.10
C SER A 186 9.39 22.29 -8.77
N ALA A 187 8.94 23.31 -8.03
CA ALA A 187 8.79 24.67 -8.57
C ALA A 187 10.14 25.24 -9.03
N LEU A 188 11.17 25.13 -8.17
CA LEU A 188 12.52 25.56 -8.51
C LEU A 188 13.04 24.86 -9.76
N LEU A 189 12.92 23.52 -9.81
CA LEU A 189 13.41 22.75 -10.95
C LEU A 189 12.64 23.08 -12.25
N LEU A 190 11.34 23.32 -12.18
CA LEU A 190 10.56 23.72 -13.36
C LEU A 190 10.96 25.10 -13.88
N VAL A 191 11.22 26.07 -12.99
CA VAL A 191 11.70 27.40 -13.38
C VAL A 191 13.09 27.32 -14.01
N VAL A 192 14.03 26.64 -13.38
CA VAL A 192 15.39 26.48 -13.90
C VAL A 192 15.43 25.70 -15.18
N ALA A 193 14.61 24.65 -15.32
CA ALA A 193 14.55 23.82 -16.51
C ALA A 193 13.64 24.38 -17.64
N ALA A 194 12.93 25.50 -17.42
CA ALA A 194 12.01 26.05 -18.42
C ALA A 194 12.63 26.24 -19.82
N PRO A 195 13.85 26.80 -19.98
CA PRO A 195 14.46 26.90 -21.30
C PRO A 195 14.77 25.51 -21.92
N VAL A 196 15.15 24.54 -21.10
CA VAL A 196 15.40 23.16 -21.53
C VAL A 196 14.12 22.49 -21.99
N PHE A 197 12.99 22.73 -21.32
CA PHE A 197 11.67 22.25 -21.75
C PHE A 197 11.31 22.74 -23.17
N LEU A 198 11.56 24.01 -23.45
CA LEU A 198 11.30 24.57 -24.78
C LEU A 198 12.16 23.94 -25.86
N LEU A 199 13.45 23.78 -25.59
CA LEU A 199 14.39 23.12 -26.52
C LEU A 199 14.00 21.67 -26.77
N ILE A 200 13.66 20.91 -25.73
CA ILE A 200 13.21 19.51 -25.87
C ILE A 200 11.90 19.45 -26.67
N ALA A 201 10.93 20.34 -26.38
CA ALA A 201 9.67 20.37 -27.09
C ALA A 201 9.86 20.63 -28.58
N LEU A 202 10.73 21.57 -28.94
CA LEU A 202 11.09 21.86 -30.32
C LEU A 202 11.79 20.65 -30.99
N ALA A 203 12.77 20.05 -30.33
CA ALA A 203 13.48 18.88 -30.84
C ALA A 203 12.54 17.70 -31.11
N ILE A 204 11.58 17.44 -30.22
CA ILE A 204 10.57 16.39 -30.40
C ILE A 204 9.67 16.70 -31.59
N LYS A 205 9.21 17.95 -31.73
CA LYS A 205 8.33 18.36 -32.84
C LYS A 205 9.03 18.26 -34.20
N LEU A 206 10.30 18.60 -34.26
CA LEU A 206 11.10 18.52 -35.50
C LEU A 206 11.50 17.07 -35.83
N SER A 207 11.61 16.18 -34.85
CA SER A 207 12.09 14.79 -35.07
C SER A 207 11.00 13.78 -35.42
N SER A 208 9.74 14.04 -35.00
CA SER A 208 8.64 13.09 -35.23
C SER A 208 7.26 13.75 -35.09
N GLN A 209 6.28 13.25 -35.84
CA GLN A 209 4.90 13.73 -35.78
C GLN A 209 4.21 13.34 -34.47
N GLY A 210 3.32 14.20 -33.95
CA GLY A 210 2.47 13.94 -32.80
C GLY A 210 2.69 14.91 -31.61
N PRO A 211 2.11 14.63 -30.42
CA PRO A 211 2.20 15.50 -29.25
C PRO A 211 3.59 15.48 -28.62
N VAL A 212 4.01 16.58 -27.99
CA VAL A 212 5.30 16.69 -27.28
C VAL A 212 5.31 15.84 -26.01
N LEU A 213 4.18 15.84 -25.29
CA LEU A 213 4.02 15.10 -24.06
C LEU A 213 3.36 13.75 -24.31
N PHE A 214 3.93 12.71 -23.74
CA PHE A 214 3.33 11.41 -23.57
C PHE A 214 2.56 11.38 -22.26
N ARG A 215 1.34 10.88 -22.31
CA ARG A 215 0.42 10.75 -21.18
C ARG A 215 0.10 9.29 -20.98
N GLN A 216 0.26 8.80 -19.75
CA GLN A 216 -0.01 7.40 -19.41
C GLN A 216 -0.77 7.31 -18.10
N ARG A 217 -1.83 6.49 -18.07
CA ARG A 217 -2.51 6.19 -16.80
C ARG A 217 -1.60 5.35 -15.93
N ARG A 218 -1.39 5.81 -14.70
CA ARG A 218 -0.61 5.11 -13.67
C ARG A 218 -1.36 5.10 -12.34
N ILE A 219 -0.92 4.23 -11.44
CA ILE A 219 -1.54 4.07 -10.13
C ILE A 219 -0.68 4.80 -9.09
N GLY A 220 -1.32 5.70 -8.36
CA GLY A 220 -0.74 6.46 -7.26
C GLY A 220 -1.04 5.83 -5.91
N GLN A 221 -0.81 6.61 -4.84
CA GLN A 221 -1.06 6.19 -3.47
C GLN A 221 -2.52 5.78 -3.27
N TYR A 222 -2.76 4.75 -2.48
CA TYR A 222 -4.07 4.15 -2.20
C TYR A 222 -4.80 3.63 -3.45
N GLY A 223 -4.05 3.24 -4.49
CA GLY A 223 -4.64 2.73 -5.71
C GLY A 223 -5.31 3.80 -6.61
N LYS A 224 -5.16 5.09 -6.30
CA LYS A 224 -5.79 6.17 -7.08
C LYS A 224 -5.10 6.35 -8.43
N PRO A 225 -5.83 6.24 -9.56
CA PRO A 225 -5.24 6.46 -10.86
C PRO A 225 -4.97 7.95 -11.10
N PHE A 226 -3.88 8.24 -11.82
CA PHE A 226 -3.53 9.59 -12.25
C PHE A 226 -2.89 9.58 -13.63
N THR A 227 -2.80 10.75 -14.27
CA THR A 227 -2.15 10.91 -15.58
C THR A 227 -0.68 11.26 -15.39
N PHE A 228 0.18 10.29 -15.64
CA PHE A 228 1.62 10.41 -15.59
C PHE A 228 2.15 11.11 -16.85
N LEU A 229 3.01 12.10 -16.68
CA LEU A 229 3.52 12.95 -17.74
C LEU A 229 4.99 12.65 -18.03
N LYS A 230 5.33 12.50 -19.32
CA LYS A 230 6.70 12.44 -19.83
C LYS A 230 6.85 13.21 -21.12
N PHE A 231 8.07 13.56 -21.52
CA PHE A 231 8.32 13.88 -22.91
C PHE A 231 8.24 12.62 -23.77
N ARG A 232 7.68 12.78 -24.97
CA ARG A 232 7.59 11.68 -25.92
C ARG A 232 8.98 11.27 -26.41
N SER A 233 9.34 10.03 -26.15
CA SER A 233 10.61 9.41 -26.56
C SER A 233 10.44 8.28 -27.57
N MET A 234 9.19 7.94 -27.93
CA MET A 234 8.85 6.88 -28.86
C MET A 234 7.95 7.43 -29.97
N TYR A 235 7.92 6.73 -31.12
CA TYR A 235 6.96 7.00 -32.18
C TYR A 235 5.54 6.77 -31.71
N VAL A 236 4.54 7.44 -32.34
CA VAL A 236 3.12 7.22 -32.10
C VAL A 236 2.71 5.87 -32.70
N ASP A 237 1.66 5.24 -32.19
CA ASP A 237 1.11 3.97 -32.65
C ASP A 237 2.00 2.74 -32.45
N ASN A 238 2.57 2.66 -31.27
CA ASN A 238 3.40 1.53 -30.85
C ASN A 238 2.60 0.43 -30.17
N ASP A 239 2.92 -0.84 -30.50
CA ASP A 239 2.42 -1.98 -29.77
C ASP A 239 3.00 -2.03 -28.34
N ALA A 240 2.10 -1.97 -27.35
CA ALA A 240 2.44 -2.12 -25.94
C ALA A 240 2.59 -3.61 -25.52
N GLY A 241 2.21 -4.55 -26.38
CA GLY A 241 2.16 -5.99 -26.07
C GLY A 241 3.52 -6.56 -25.66
N VAL A 242 4.57 -6.19 -26.37
CA VAL A 242 5.94 -6.63 -26.07
C VAL A 242 6.37 -6.19 -24.67
N HIS A 243 6.10 -4.93 -24.33
CA HIS A 243 6.43 -4.39 -23.00
C HIS A 243 5.59 -5.07 -21.91
N ARG A 244 4.29 -5.25 -22.13
CA ARG A 244 3.40 -5.93 -21.18
C ARG A 244 3.87 -7.35 -20.90
N LYS A 245 4.20 -8.13 -21.92
CA LYS A 245 4.70 -9.50 -21.77
C LYS A 245 6.00 -9.54 -20.97
N TYR A 246 6.96 -8.68 -21.31
CA TYR A 246 8.25 -8.61 -20.60
C TYR A 246 8.08 -8.26 -19.12
N VAL A 247 7.27 -7.23 -18.81
CA VAL A 247 7.04 -6.80 -17.42
C VAL A 247 6.31 -7.86 -16.61
N THR A 248 5.34 -8.56 -17.20
CA THR A 248 4.66 -9.69 -16.52
C THR A 248 5.66 -10.81 -16.16
N GLN A 249 6.59 -11.14 -17.06
CA GLN A 249 7.66 -12.10 -16.78
C GLN A 249 8.63 -11.60 -15.71
N LEU A 250 8.94 -10.30 -15.71
CA LEU A 250 9.80 -9.68 -14.69
C LEU A 250 9.17 -9.76 -13.30
N ILE A 251 7.90 -9.45 -13.18
CA ILE A 251 7.14 -9.52 -11.92
C ILE A 251 7.03 -10.98 -11.44
N ALA A 252 6.87 -11.93 -12.36
CA ALA A 252 6.84 -13.36 -12.06
C ALA A 252 8.23 -13.94 -11.70
N GLY A 253 9.31 -13.15 -11.77
CA GLY A 253 10.69 -13.61 -11.54
C GLY A 253 11.25 -14.49 -12.67
N GLN A 254 10.58 -14.54 -13.82
CA GLN A 254 10.95 -15.37 -14.98
C GLN A 254 11.75 -14.62 -16.05
N ALA A 255 11.88 -13.28 -15.92
CA ALA A 255 12.64 -12.49 -16.89
C ALA A 255 14.12 -12.81 -16.82
N GLN A 256 14.71 -13.03 -17.99
CA GLN A 256 16.16 -13.15 -18.13
C GLN A 256 16.83 -11.77 -18.19
N ARG A 257 18.07 -11.70 -17.76
CA ARG A 257 18.90 -10.50 -17.91
C ARG A 257 19.26 -10.32 -19.37
N ASN A 258 19.00 -9.16 -19.93
CA ASN A 258 19.43 -8.80 -21.28
C ASN A 258 20.86 -8.26 -21.25
N PRO A 259 21.66 -8.45 -22.32
CA PRO A 259 22.99 -7.89 -22.41
C PRO A 259 22.98 -6.38 -22.17
N SER A 260 23.91 -5.89 -21.38
CA SER A 260 24.18 -4.46 -21.23
C SER A 260 25.30 -4.05 -22.15
N ASN A 261 25.24 -2.87 -22.76
CA ASN A 261 26.29 -2.33 -23.64
C ASN A 261 27.63 -1.98 -22.91
N GLY A 262 27.84 -2.50 -21.69
CA GLY A 262 29.06 -2.35 -20.89
C GLY A 262 29.52 -3.67 -20.31
N ASN A 263 30.76 -3.75 -19.82
CA ASN A 263 31.40 -4.93 -19.21
C ASN A 263 30.75 -5.33 -17.86
N GLY A 264 29.44 -5.52 -17.79
CA GLY A 264 28.75 -5.84 -16.57
C GLY A 264 27.70 -6.93 -16.71
N ASP A 265 27.28 -7.50 -15.59
CA ASP A 265 26.13 -8.38 -15.47
C ASP A 265 24.90 -7.74 -16.13
N GLY A 266 24.21 -8.45 -17.01
CA GLY A 266 23.06 -7.96 -17.79
C GLY A 266 21.96 -7.27 -16.95
N VAL A 267 21.05 -6.59 -17.63
CA VAL A 267 19.99 -5.77 -17.02
C VAL A 267 18.60 -6.38 -17.22
N TYR A 268 17.72 -6.17 -16.25
CA TYR A 268 16.30 -6.50 -16.33
C TYR A 268 15.53 -5.37 -17.05
N LYS A 269 15.77 -5.22 -18.35
CA LYS A 269 15.14 -4.21 -19.20
C LYS A 269 15.15 -4.65 -20.67
N LEU A 270 14.16 -4.21 -21.45
CA LEU A 270 14.18 -4.35 -22.88
C LEU A 270 15.27 -3.46 -23.47
N THR A 271 16.19 -4.05 -24.23
CA THR A 271 17.26 -3.36 -24.96
C THR A 271 16.93 -3.31 -26.45
N ASN A 272 17.47 -2.30 -27.18
CA ASN A 272 17.29 -2.14 -28.62
C ASN A 272 15.83 -2.04 -29.10
N ASP A 273 15.04 -1.22 -28.42
CA ASP A 273 13.64 -1.01 -28.76
C ASP A 273 13.51 -0.08 -29.99
N ALA A 274 13.13 -0.63 -31.14
CA ALA A 274 13.00 0.10 -32.42
C ALA A 274 11.92 1.23 -32.37
N ARG A 275 11.07 1.24 -31.35
CA ARG A 275 10.04 2.27 -31.15
C ARG A 275 10.63 3.61 -30.69
N ILE A 276 11.87 3.64 -30.22
CA ILE A 276 12.51 4.81 -29.65
C ILE A 276 13.01 5.72 -30.78
N THR A 277 12.65 7.02 -30.76
CA THR A 277 13.18 8.01 -31.71
C THR A 277 14.64 8.34 -31.39
N ARG A 278 15.41 8.91 -32.34
CA ARG A 278 16.79 9.34 -32.11
C ARG A 278 16.86 10.35 -30.95
N VAL A 279 16.00 11.37 -30.97
CA VAL A 279 15.90 12.34 -29.87
C VAL A 279 15.45 11.65 -28.58
N GLY A 280 14.49 10.73 -28.67
CA GLY A 280 14.02 9.94 -27.54
C GLY A 280 15.10 9.09 -26.88
N SER A 281 16.03 8.53 -27.64
CA SER A 281 17.17 7.80 -27.10
C SER A 281 18.06 8.68 -26.23
N PHE A 282 18.37 9.90 -26.68
CA PHE A 282 19.09 10.89 -25.89
C PHE A 282 18.33 11.27 -24.61
N LEU A 283 17.04 11.60 -24.74
CA LEU A 283 16.19 11.99 -23.60
C LEU A 283 16.13 10.89 -22.53
N ARG A 284 15.96 9.63 -22.94
CA ARG A 284 15.90 8.49 -22.00
C ARG A 284 17.24 8.23 -21.32
N ARG A 285 18.35 8.38 -22.06
CA ARG A 285 19.71 8.19 -21.54
C ARG A 285 20.04 9.24 -20.47
N SER A 286 19.64 10.49 -20.72
CA SER A 286 19.82 11.61 -19.78
C SER A 286 18.70 11.72 -18.74
N SER A 287 17.67 10.88 -18.79
CA SER A 287 16.45 10.97 -17.97
C SER A 287 15.69 12.31 -18.10
N LEU A 288 15.97 13.10 -19.13
CA LEU A 288 15.29 14.36 -19.41
C LEU A 288 13.83 14.16 -19.84
N ASP A 289 13.49 12.96 -20.34
CA ASP A 289 12.10 12.61 -20.64
C ASP A 289 11.21 12.63 -19.39
N GLU A 290 11.78 12.55 -18.20
CA GLU A 290 11.04 12.52 -16.93
C GLU A 290 10.74 13.91 -16.33
N LEU A 291 11.33 14.99 -16.87
CA LEU A 291 11.11 16.36 -16.36
C LEU A 291 9.63 16.77 -16.23
N PRO A 292 8.69 16.40 -17.14
CA PRO A 292 7.29 16.76 -16.97
C PRO A 292 6.62 16.18 -15.72
N GLN A 293 7.22 15.16 -15.06
CA GLN A 293 6.70 14.59 -13.82
C GLN A 293 6.74 15.59 -12.65
N PHE A 294 7.58 16.62 -12.68
CA PHE A 294 7.54 17.69 -11.66
C PHE A 294 6.18 18.39 -11.62
N LEU A 295 5.42 18.42 -12.72
CA LEU A 295 4.03 18.88 -12.72
C LEU A 295 3.11 17.93 -11.94
N ASN A 296 3.32 16.61 -12.03
CA ASN A 296 2.58 15.65 -11.21
C ASN A 296 2.91 15.81 -9.72
N VAL A 297 4.17 16.15 -9.39
CA VAL A 297 4.56 16.44 -8.00
C VAL A 297 3.86 17.70 -7.49
N LEU A 298 3.84 18.79 -8.27
CA LEU A 298 3.14 20.01 -7.90
C LEU A 298 1.63 19.78 -7.70
N LYS A 299 1.01 18.95 -8.53
CA LYS A 299 -0.40 18.55 -8.35
C LYS A 299 -0.63 17.69 -7.11
N GLY A 300 0.42 17.10 -6.54
CA GLY A 300 0.33 16.22 -5.38
C GLY A 300 0.00 14.76 -5.71
N GLU A 301 0.00 14.39 -7.00
CA GLU A 301 -0.18 13.04 -7.50
C GLU A 301 1.08 12.19 -7.24
N MET A 302 2.25 12.84 -7.23
CA MET A 302 3.56 12.26 -6.98
C MET A 302 4.34 13.06 -5.92
N SER A 303 5.49 12.55 -5.53
CA SER A 303 6.53 13.17 -4.71
C SER A 303 7.84 13.21 -5.50
N LEU A 304 8.81 14.01 -5.06
CA LEU A 304 10.17 13.95 -5.60
C LEU A 304 10.79 12.57 -5.37
N VAL A 305 10.61 12.04 -4.16
CA VAL A 305 11.17 10.74 -3.74
C VAL A 305 10.06 9.78 -3.34
N GLY A 306 10.09 8.57 -3.89
CA GLY A 306 9.13 7.50 -3.60
C GLY A 306 9.23 6.34 -4.57
N PRO A 307 8.41 5.29 -4.41
CA PRO A 307 8.30 4.19 -5.35
C PRO A 307 7.90 4.64 -6.75
N ARG A 308 8.38 3.97 -7.78
CA ARG A 308 7.91 4.23 -9.16
C ARG A 308 6.42 3.85 -9.28
N PRO A 309 5.55 4.71 -9.83
CA PRO A 309 4.14 4.40 -10.01
C PRO A 309 3.95 3.29 -11.04
N PRO A 310 3.24 2.18 -10.72
CA PRO A 310 2.98 1.10 -11.64
C PRO A 310 1.94 1.50 -12.69
N ILE A 311 2.00 0.82 -13.84
CA ILE A 311 0.94 0.82 -14.85
C ILE A 311 -0.18 -0.13 -14.39
N PRO A 312 -1.47 0.06 -14.75
CA PRO A 312 -2.55 -0.82 -14.32
C PRO A 312 -2.28 -2.32 -14.52
N TYR A 313 -1.76 -2.71 -15.69
CA TYR A 313 -1.46 -4.12 -15.96
C TYR A 313 -0.26 -4.68 -15.14
N GLU A 314 0.67 -3.83 -14.68
CA GLU A 314 1.71 -4.24 -13.73
C GLU A 314 1.07 -4.57 -12.38
N LEU A 315 0.14 -3.71 -11.93
CA LEU A 315 -0.57 -3.90 -10.68
C LEU A 315 -1.42 -5.19 -10.67
N ALA A 316 -2.04 -5.51 -11.82
CA ALA A 316 -2.78 -6.76 -11.99
C ALA A 316 -1.89 -8.01 -11.85
N ALA A 317 -0.62 -7.91 -12.25
CA ALA A 317 0.37 -8.98 -12.11
C ALA A 317 1.02 -9.05 -10.72
N TYR A 318 0.78 -8.07 -9.83
CA TYR A 318 1.39 -8.02 -8.52
C TYR A 318 0.88 -9.13 -7.61
N GLN A 319 1.79 -9.75 -6.86
CA GLN A 319 1.43 -10.50 -5.67
C GLN A 319 0.86 -9.56 -4.60
N ILE A 320 0.10 -10.10 -3.65
CA ILE A 320 -0.59 -9.29 -2.63
C ILE A 320 0.40 -8.37 -1.88
N TRP A 321 1.55 -8.88 -1.46
CA TRP A 321 2.55 -8.11 -0.73
C TRP A 321 3.24 -7.02 -1.57
N HIS A 322 3.32 -7.19 -2.91
CA HIS A 322 3.83 -6.15 -3.80
C HIS A 322 2.95 -4.89 -3.79
N ARG A 323 1.63 -5.07 -3.56
CA ARG A 323 0.66 -3.95 -3.57
C ARG A 323 0.92 -2.96 -2.44
N ARG A 324 1.57 -3.37 -1.34
CA ARG A 324 1.91 -2.50 -0.21
C ARG A 324 2.72 -1.27 -0.62
N ARG A 325 3.62 -1.39 -1.61
CA ARG A 325 4.40 -0.24 -2.11
C ARG A 325 3.55 0.91 -2.63
N VAL A 326 2.34 0.61 -3.13
CA VAL A 326 1.39 1.60 -3.65
C VAL A 326 0.51 2.16 -2.54
N LEU A 327 0.34 1.42 -1.45
CA LEU A 327 -0.48 1.83 -0.32
C LEU A 327 0.27 2.75 0.64
N GLU A 328 1.52 2.43 0.94
CA GLU A 328 2.21 3.02 2.08
C GLU A 328 2.73 4.44 1.83
N VAL A 329 3.15 4.76 0.59
CA VAL A 329 3.72 6.08 0.26
C VAL A 329 3.32 6.56 -1.12
N LYS A 330 3.42 7.88 -1.34
CA LYS A 330 3.23 8.47 -2.67
C LYS A 330 4.32 7.99 -3.63
N PRO A 331 3.98 7.76 -4.91
CA PRO A 331 4.98 7.45 -5.92
C PRO A 331 5.93 8.64 -6.14
N GLY A 332 7.18 8.34 -6.47
CA GLY A 332 8.23 9.34 -6.67
C GLY A 332 8.78 9.39 -8.10
N ILE A 333 9.49 10.49 -8.41
CA ILE A 333 10.32 10.62 -9.61
C ILE A 333 11.57 9.76 -9.45
N THR A 334 12.22 9.84 -8.28
CA THR A 334 13.33 8.99 -7.87
C THR A 334 12.99 8.20 -6.62
N GLY A 335 13.78 7.20 -6.28
CA GLY A 335 13.53 6.36 -5.10
C GLY A 335 14.71 5.52 -4.69
N LEU A 336 14.61 4.87 -3.54
CA LEU A 336 15.71 4.11 -2.93
C LEU A 336 16.25 3.01 -3.86
N TRP A 337 15.37 2.25 -4.54
CA TRP A 337 15.81 1.23 -5.47
C TRP A 337 16.46 1.82 -6.73
N GLN A 338 16.04 3.01 -7.16
CA GLN A 338 16.59 3.67 -8.34
C GLN A 338 18.04 4.12 -8.12
N VAL A 339 18.40 4.56 -6.91
CA VAL A 339 19.77 4.96 -6.58
C VAL A 339 20.66 3.79 -6.16
N ASN A 340 20.08 2.62 -5.80
CA ASN A 340 20.83 1.46 -5.32
C ASN A 340 21.08 0.36 -6.36
N GLY A 341 20.52 0.45 -7.57
CA GLY A 341 20.80 -0.61 -8.56
C GLY A 341 19.96 -0.56 -9.83
N ARG A 342 18.88 0.25 -9.86
CA ARG A 342 18.03 0.41 -11.05
C ARG A 342 17.62 -0.93 -11.69
N SER A 343 17.88 -1.10 -12.97
CA SER A 343 17.54 -2.30 -13.76
C SER A 343 18.42 -3.53 -13.49
N ARG A 344 19.35 -3.47 -12.55
CA ARG A 344 20.22 -4.62 -12.18
C ARG A 344 19.60 -5.51 -11.10
N ILE A 345 18.64 -5.00 -10.34
CA ILE A 345 18.00 -5.72 -9.24
C ILE A 345 16.72 -6.43 -9.70
N LYS A 346 16.40 -7.55 -9.06
CA LYS A 346 15.17 -8.30 -9.31
C LYS A 346 13.96 -7.50 -8.84
N PHE A 347 12.77 -7.81 -9.40
CA PHE A 347 11.55 -7.11 -9.06
C PHE A 347 11.21 -7.18 -7.55
N ASP A 348 11.31 -8.36 -6.94
CA ASP A 348 11.06 -8.53 -5.51
C ASP A 348 12.00 -7.71 -4.62
N GLU A 349 13.27 -7.60 -5.02
CA GLU A 349 14.24 -6.78 -4.30
C GLU A 349 13.92 -5.29 -4.44
N MET A 350 13.50 -4.86 -5.64
CA MET A 350 13.00 -3.50 -5.86
C MET A 350 11.82 -3.18 -4.94
N VAL A 351 10.84 -4.10 -4.82
CA VAL A 351 9.69 -3.92 -3.92
C VAL A 351 10.14 -3.86 -2.46
N ARG A 352 11.08 -4.71 -2.04
CA ARG A 352 11.63 -4.66 -0.67
C ARG A 352 12.30 -3.33 -0.35
N LEU A 353 13.04 -2.75 -1.29
CA LEU A 353 13.65 -1.43 -1.13
C LEU A 353 12.59 -0.33 -1.03
N ASP A 354 11.50 -0.42 -1.82
CA ASP A 354 10.39 0.52 -1.72
C ASP A 354 9.66 0.42 -0.36
N LEU A 355 9.45 -0.79 0.14
CA LEU A 355 8.85 -0.99 1.47
C LEU A 355 9.79 -0.52 2.58
N ARG A 356 11.10 -0.78 2.45
CA ARG A 356 12.10 -0.27 3.38
C ARG A 356 12.08 1.26 3.42
N TYR A 357 12.04 1.92 2.25
CA TYR A 357 11.90 3.37 2.18
C TYR A 357 10.64 3.83 2.91
N ALA A 358 9.50 3.17 2.70
CA ALA A 358 8.26 3.50 3.38
C ALA A 358 8.37 3.37 4.90
N GLU A 359 9.06 2.35 5.40
CA GLU A 359 9.24 2.08 6.84
C GLU A 359 10.23 3.04 7.52
N THR A 360 11.32 3.38 6.82
CA THR A 360 12.43 4.19 7.38
C THR A 360 12.41 5.64 6.92
N TRP A 361 11.33 6.06 6.25
CA TRP A 361 11.25 7.39 5.68
C TRP A 361 11.54 8.51 6.69
N SER A 362 12.36 9.45 6.26
CA SER A 362 12.64 10.71 6.93
C SER A 362 12.97 11.79 5.89
N PRO A 363 12.83 13.10 6.21
CA PRO A 363 13.26 14.17 5.31
C PRO A 363 14.74 14.07 4.91
N TRP A 364 15.59 13.59 5.82
CA TRP A 364 17.01 13.39 5.55
C TRP A 364 17.26 12.29 4.52
N LEU A 365 16.52 11.20 4.59
CA LEU A 365 16.60 10.11 3.59
C LEU A 365 16.20 10.61 2.20
N ASP A 366 15.19 11.48 2.10
CA ASP A 366 14.81 12.10 0.83
C ASP A 366 15.96 12.95 0.25
N ILE A 367 16.61 13.79 1.09
CA ILE A 367 17.75 14.59 0.67
C ILE A 367 18.89 13.68 0.19
N GLU A 368 19.20 12.62 0.93
CA GLU A 368 20.25 11.66 0.56
C GLU A 368 19.96 11.02 -0.80
N ILE A 369 18.73 10.56 -1.05
CA ILE A 369 18.32 9.97 -2.33
C ILE A 369 18.39 11.01 -3.45
N LEU A 370 17.95 12.25 -3.22
CA LEU A 370 18.03 13.33 -4.20
C LEU A 370 19.48 13.65 -4.59
N LEU A 371 20.40 13.68 -3.62
CA LEU A 371 21.83 13.92 -3.87
C LEU A 371 22.51 12.76 -4.62
N ARG A 372 22.07 11.53 -4.42
CA ARG A 372 22.56 10.34 -5.13
C ARG A 372 21.98 10.21 -6.55
N THR A 373 20.82 10.81 -6.82
CA THR A 373 20.11 10.68 -8.09
C THR A 373 20.92 11.16 -9.30
N PRO A 374 21.60 12.34 -9.30
CA PRO A 374 22.41 12.78 -10.45
C PRO A 374 23.51 11.78 -10.81
N ARG A 375 24.21 11.24 -9.82
CA ARG A 375 25.23 10.21 -10.02
C ARG A 375 24.61 8.95 -10.66
N ALA A 376 23.51 8.47 -10.15
CA ALA A 376 22.80 7.32 -10.67
C ALA A 376 22.27 7.55 -12.11
N VAL A 377 21.96 8.79 -12.50
CA VAL A 377 21.61 9.16 -13.88
C VAL A 377 22.84 9.16 -14.78
N LEU A 378 23.96 9.78 -14.34
CA LEU A 378 25.19 9.92 -15.11
C LEU A 378 25.90 8.60 -15.35
N GLU A 379 25.90 7.69 -14.38
CA GLU A 379 26.46 6.35 -14.53
C GLU A 379 25.74 5.54 -15.63
N GLY A 380 24.60 6.03 -16.14
CA GLY A 380 23.93 5.54 -17.36
C GLY A 380 23.47 4.07 -17.31
N GLN A 381 23.72 3.41 -16.20
CA GLN A 381 23.55 1.98 -16.03
C GLN A 381 22.07 1.60 -16.02
N GLY A 382 21.55 1.24 -17.20
CA GLY A 382 20.15 0.85 -17.38
C GLY A 382 19.27 1.90 -18.06
N ALA A 383 19.80 2.92 -18.69
CA ALA A 383 19.03 3.96 -19.38
C ALA A 383 18.84 3.70 -20.91
N HIS A 384 19.12 2.49 -21.41
CA HIS A 384 18.96 2.12 -22.82
C HIS A 384 17.63 1.44 -23.08
#